data_bcf60c5ffe831c70e79b4a51e57d2230
#
_entry.id   bcf60c5ffe831c70e79b4a51e57d2230
#
_cell.length_a   1.000
_cell.length_b   1.000
_cell.length_c   1.000
_cell.angle_alpha   90.00
_cell.angle_beta   90.00
_cell.angle_gamma   90.00
#
_symmetry.space_group_name_H-M   'P 1'
#
loop_
_entity.id
_entity.type
_entity.pdbx_description
1 polymer ?
#
loop_
_entity_poly.entity_id
_entity_poly.type
_entity_poly.pdbx_seq_one_letter_code
_entity_poly.pdbx_strand_id
1 'polypeptide(L)'
;MNERRPLTEEERAENLRLKAIFDARKAAARSVGRKLTQADVAEECGWNGQSAISQYTTGRIPLNLEALLKLSRVLKFRPEEVSPRLAQLVGSLPKPQAAAAEQALVNASVWDDETPLGDDEVEVPFLREVELAAGSGRTVIQESSDLKLRFGRQTLRRHSVQAENAVCVVINGNSMEPRLPHGSTVSVDRGATNIIDGKLYALNHAGQLRVKQLYRLPGGGLRLRSFNREEHADEDYSAEEVQGQEIGIIGRVWWGAMFF
;
A
#
# COMPACT_ATOMS: atom_id res chain seq x y z
N MET A 1 41.02 5.05 -8.99
CA MET A 1 40.67 3.62 -9.02
C MET A 1 40.59 3.17 -7.56
N ASN A 2 39.40 2.88 -7.07
CA ASN A 2 39.19 2.41 -5.69
C ASN A 2 39.60 0.93 -5.64
N GLU A 3 40.76 0.62 -5.08
CA GLU A 3 41.19 -0.76 -4.82
C GLU A 3 40.22 -1.40 -3.83
N ARG A 4 39.52 -2.43 -4.28
CA ARG A 4 38.62 -3.20 -3.38
C ARG A 4 39.48 -3.98 -2.41
N ARG A 5 39.17 -3.92 -1.10
CA ARG A 5 39.84 -4.73 -0.11
C ARG A 5 39.76 -6.22 -0.46
N PRO A 6 40.81 -7.01 -0.16
CA PRO A 6 40.73 -8.46 -0.33
C PRO A 6 39.68 -9.07 0.60
N LEU A 7 39.01 -10.13 0.13
CA LEU A 7 38.06 -10.90 0.92
C LEU A 7 38.79 -11.60 2.09
N THR A 8 38.12 -11.63 3.25
CA THR A 8 38.58 -12.44 4.39
C THR A 8 38.41 -13.93 4.07
N GLU A 9 39.06 -14.81 4.86
CA GLU A 9 38.91 -16.27 4.73
C GLU A 9 37.45 -16.70 4.92
N GLU A 10 36.75 -16.09 5.87
CA GLU A 10 35.34 -16.36 6.14
C GLU A 10 34.45 -15.96 4.95
N GLU A 11 34.64 -14.77 4.37
CA GLU A 11 33.93 -14.30 3.20
C GLU A 11 34.16 -15.19 1.97
N ARG A 12 35.36 -15.72 1.80
CA ARG A 12 35.64 -16.72 0.76
C ARG A 12 34.92 -18.04 1.00
N ALA A 13 34.90 -18.50 2.24
CA ALA A 13 34.17 -19.71 2.62
C ALA A 13 32.65 -19.56 2.41
N GLU A 14 32.09 -18.41 2.71
CA GLU A 14 30.69 -18.08 2.43
C GLU A 14 30.38 -18.18 0.94
N ASN A 15 31.21 -17.57 0.09
CA ASN A 15 31.02 -17.60 -1.36
C ASN A 15 31.18 -19.05 -1.92
N LEU A 16 32.06 -19.87 -1.37
CA LEU A 16 32.20 -21.27 -1.76
C LEU A 16 30.96 -22.10 -1.38
N ARG A 17 30.43 -21.90 -0.18
CA ARG A 17 29.18 -22.58 0.25
C ARG A 17 28.00 -22.17 -0.64
N LEU A 18 27.85 -20.88 -0.95
CA LEU A 18 26.83 -20.39 -1.87
C LEU A 18 26.96 -21.04 -3.25
N LYS A 19 28.18 -21.11 -3.79
CA LYS A 19 28.45 -21.75 -5.08
C LYS A 19 28.05 -23.23 -5.06
N ALA A 20 28.39 -23.96 -4.01
CA ALA A 20 28.03 -25.37 -3.87
C ALA A 20 26.50 -25.57 -3.88
N ILE A 21 25.75 -24.73 -3.18
CA ILE A 21 24.29 -24.77 -3.17
C ILE A 21 23.73 -24.45 -4.57
N PHE A 22 24.24 -23.43 -5.24
CA PHE A 22 23.81 -23.10 -6.60
C PHE A 22 24.06 -24.26 -7.57
N ASP A 23 25.26 -24.88 -7.54
CA ASP A 23 25.61 -26.00 -8.41
C ASP A 23 24.73 -27.24 -8.10
N ALA A 24 24.44 -27.51 -6.83
CA ALA A 24 23.53 -28.58 -6.42
C ALA A 24 22.08 -28.35 -6.95
N ARG A 25 21.57 -27.14 -6.85
CA ARG A 25 20.23 -26.79 -7.38
C ARG A 25 20.17 -26.87 -8.90
N LYS A 26 21.25 -26.47 -9.58
CA LYS A 26 21.39 -26.58 -11.02
C LYS A 26 21.40 -28.06 -11.47
N ALA A 27 22.09 -28.93 -10.74
CA ALA A 27 22.08 -30.37 -10.99
C ALA A 27 20.70 -30.98 -10.76
N ALA A 28 20.02 -30.63 -9.66
CA ALA A 28 18.66 -31.07 -9.37
C ALA A 28 17.65 -30.59 -10.40
N ALA A 29 17.76 -29.36 -10.90
CA ALA A 29 16.90 -28.88 -11.99
C ALA A 29 17.09 -29.68 -13.28
N ARG A 30 18.33 -30.06 -13.62
CA ARG A 30 18.63 -30.88 -14.80
C ARG A 30 18.03 -32.28 -14.71
N SER A 31 18.01 -32.91 -13.53
CA SER A 31 17.44 -34.27 -13.36
C SER A 31 15.94 -34.34 -13.63
N VAL A 32 15.23 -33.20 -13.51
CA VAL A 32 13.79 -33.07 -13.83
C VAL A 32 13.53 -32.35 -15.17
N GLY A 33 14.52 -32.27 -16.05
CA GLY A 33 14.40 -31.69 -17.39
C GLY A 33 14.29 -30.16 -17.41
N ARG A 34 14.60 -29.46 -16.31
CA ARG A 34 14.59 -27.99 -16.20
C ARG A 34 16.00 -27.43 -16.29
N LYS A 35 16.12 -26.22 -16.84
CA LYS A 35 17.40 -25.49 -16.90
C LYS A 35 17.36 -24.35 -15.87
N LEU A 36 18.25 -24.39 -14.90
CA LEU A 36 18.45 -23.29 -13.97
C LEU A 36 19.74 -22.53 -14.35
N THR A 37 19.62 -21.26 -14.68
CA THR A 37 20.75 -20.39 -15.04
C THR A 37 20.97 -19.29 -14.01
N GLN A 38 22.14 -18.64 -14.07
CA GLN A 38 22.39 -17.47 -13.22
C GLN A 38 21.46 -16.30 -13.59
N ALA A 39 21.00 -16.23 -14.84
CA ALA A 39 20.05 -15.22 -15.28
C ALA A 39 18.68 -15.40 -14.62
N ASP A 40 18.17 -16.63 -14.59
CA ASP A 40 16.88 -16.94 -13.97
C ASP A 40 16.87 -16.59 -12.47
N VAL A 41 17.96 -16.96 -11.76
CA VAL A 41 18.10 -16.63 -10.33
C VAL A 41 18.26 -15.13 -10.11
N ALA A 42 18.94 -14.40 -11.00
CA ALA A 42 19.06 -12.95 -10.90
C ALA A 42 17.71 -12.26 -11.09
N GLU A 43 16.92 -12.70 -12.07
CA GLU A 43 15.56 -12.21 -12.34
C GLU A 43 14.64 -12.43 -11.11
N GLU A 44 14.63 -13.64 -10.55
CA GLU A 44 13.85 -13.95 -9.34
C GLU A 44 14.32 -13.15 -8.10
N CYS A 45 15.62 -12.78 -8.03
CA CYS A 45 16.14 -11.88 -7.00
C CYS A 45 15.82 -10.39 -7.24
N GLY A 46 15.24 -10.04 -8.39
CA GLY A 46 15.00 -8.64 -8.80
C GLY A 46 16.29 -7.88 -9.15
N TRP A 47 17.32 -8.57 -9.69
CA TRP A 47 18.59 -7.96 -10.09
C TRP A 47 18.67 -7.78 -11.61
N ASN A 48 19.23 -6.64 -12.03
CA ASN A 48 19.46 -6.35 -13.45
C ASN A 48 20.64 -7.17 -14.00
N GLY A 49 20.39 -8.45 -14.32
CA GLY A 49 21.32 -9.34 -15.00
C GLY A 49 22.15 -10.25 -14.10
N GLN A 50 22.73 -11.29 -14.72
CA GLN A 50 23.45 -12.41 -14.07
C GLN A 50 24.77 -12.02 -13.41
N SER A 51 25.31 -10.82 -13.68
CA SER A 51 26.64 -10.41 -13.22
C SER A 51 26.76 -10.39 -11.69
N ALA A 52 25.69 -10.04 -10.98
CA ALA A 52 25.67 -10.01 -9.51
C ALA A 52 25.89 -11.42 -8.92
N ILE A 53 25.17 -12.43 -9.41
CA ILE A 53 25.33 -13.82 -8.95
C ILE A 53 26.70 -14.35 -9.27
N SER A 54 27.21 -14.07 -10.49
CA SER A 54 28.56 -14.45 -10.89
C SER A 54 29.62 -13.88 -9.94
N GLN A 55 29.48 -12.63 -9.53
CA GLN A 55 30.43 -12.00 -8.61
C GLN A 55 30.44 -12.65 -7.22
N TYR A 56 29.28 -13.04 -6.68
CA TYR A 56 29.18 -13.76 -5.41
C TYR A 56 29.71 -15.20 -5.53
N THR A 57 29.30 -15.96 -6.55
CA THR A 57 29.72 -17.37 -6.71
C THR A 57 31.18 -17.54 -7.12
N THR A 58 31.80 -16.53 -7.72
CA THR A 58 33.24 -16.53 -8.04
C THR A 58 34.12 -15.91 -6.96
N GLY A 59 33.54 -15.40 -5.87
CA GLY A 59 34.31 -14.80 -4.78
C GLY A 59 34.96 -13.45 -5.16
N ARG A 60 34.35 -12.69 -6.09
CA ARG A 60 34.85 -11.36 -6.46
C ARG A 60 34.41 -10.27 -5.50
N ILE A 61 33.28 -10.47 -4.84
CA ILE A 61 32.73 -9.54 -3.84
C ILE A 61 32.26 -10.32 -2.61
N PRO A 62 32.31 -9.71 -1.42
CA PRO A 62 31.78 -10.32 -0.21
C PRO A 62 30.26 -10.42 -0.28
N LEU A 63 29.70 -11.49 0.29
CA LEU A 63 28.26 -11.63 0.43
C LEU A 63 27.76 -10.59 1.44
N ASN A 64 26.67 -9.90 1.13
CA ASN A 64 25.97 -9.00 2.04
C ASN A 64 24.65 -9.61 2.50
N LEU A 65 24.05 -9.04 3.54
CA LEU A 65 22.84 -9.56 4.16
C LEU A 65 21.65 -9.58 3.19
N GLU A 66 21.47 -8.54 2.39
CA GLU A 66 20.38 -8.45 1.42
C GLU A 66 20.49 -9.55 0.36
N ALA A 67 21.69 -9.73 -0.22
CA ALA A 67 21.96 -10.77 -1.20
C ALA A 67 21.77 -12.17 -0.60
N LEU A 68 22.22 -12.40 0.63
CA LEU A 68 22.02 -13.67 1.33
C LEU A 68 20.53 -13.99 1.48
N LEU A 69 19.71 -13.03 1.91
CA LEU A 69 18.28 -13.22 2.11
C LEU A 69 17.52 -13.44 0.79
N LYS A 70 17.86 -12.70 -0.26
CA LYS A 70 17.27 -12.90 -1.59
C LYS A 70 17.62 -14.28 -2.15
N LEU A 71 18.89 -14.64 -2.13
CA LEU A 71 19.36 -15.93 -2.63
C LEU A 71 18.83 -17.11 -1.82
N SER A 72 18.69 -16.97 -0.49
CA SER A 72 18.13 -18.01 0.36
C SER A 72 16.68 -18.36 0.00
N ARG A 73 15.87 -17.35 -0.36
CA ARG A 73 14.49 -17.55 -0.81
C ARG A 73 14.42 -18.24 -2.18
N VAL A 74 15.23 -17.78 -3.13
CA VAL A 74 15.19 -18.29 -4.51
C VAL A 74 15.78 -19.68 -4.60
N LEU A 75 16.93 -19.92 -3.97
CA LEU A 75 17.62 -21.21 -3.99
C LEU A 75 17.17 -22.18 -2.87
N LYS A 76 16.25 -21.74 -2.00
CA LYS A 76 15.64 -22.52 -0.90
C LYS A 76 16.68 -23.18 0.00
N PHE A 77 17.50 -22.36 0.65
CA PHE A 77 18.45 -22.76 1.69
C PHE A 77 18.30 -21.87 2.93
N ARG A 78 18.78 -22.32 4.07
CA ARG A 78 18.78 -21.50 5.30
C ARG A 78 19.98 -20.58 5.30
N PRO A 79 19.84 -19.27 5.63
CA PRO A 79 20.94 -18.30 5.63
C PRO A 79 22.18 -18.78 6.40
N GLU A 80 21.98 -19.54 7.50
CA GLU A 80 23.04 -20.08 8.35
C GLU A 80 23.92 -21.11 7.61
N GLU A 81 23.38 -21.78 6.60
CA GLU A 81 24.10 -22.77 5.79
C GLU A 81 25.21 -22.13 4.95
N VAL A 82 25.03 -20.87 4.58
CA VAL A 82 25.99 -20.12 3.76
C VAL A 82 26.82 -19.18 4.62
N SER A 83 26.21 -18.32 5.43
CA SER A 83 26.88 -17.32 6.25
C SER A 83 26.31 -17.27 7.66
N PRO A 84 26.89 -18.02 8.61
CA PRO A 84 26.53 -17.92 10.02
C PRO A 84 26.70 -16.50 10.57
N ARG A 85 27.73 -15.79 10.12
CA ARG A 85 28.04 -14.41 10.51
C ARG A 85 26.90 -13.43 10.13
N LEU A 86 26.42 -13.48 8.89
CA LEU A 86 25.34 -12.62 8.44
C LEU A 86 23.98 -13.07 8.99
N ALA A 87 23.78 -14.36 9.21
CA ALA A 87 22.58 -14.90 9.81
C ALA A 87 22.40 -14.45 11.27
N GLN A 88 23.49 -14.31 12.04
CA GLN A 88 23.46 -13.76 13.40
C GLN A 88 22.99 -12.30 13.41
N LEU A 89 23.29 -11.52 12.37
CA LEU A 89 22.77 -10.15 12.24
C LEU A 89 21.24 -10.13 12.02
N VAL A 90 20.68 -11.15 11.40
CA VAL A 90 19.22 -11.33 11.30
C VAL A 90 18.61 -11.69 12.67
N GLY A 91 19.31 -12.49 13.45
CA GLY A 91 18.90 -12.87 14.82
C GLY A 91 19.01 -11.75 15.86
N SER A 92 19.83 -10.72 15.60
CA SER A 92 19.99 -9.55 16.46
C SER A 92 19.09 -8.36 16.07
N LEU A 93 18.47 -8.40 14.90
CA LEU A 93 17.30 -7.56 14.64
C LEU A 93 16.17 -8.05 15.55
N PRO A 94 15.39 -7.16 16.22
CA PRO A 94 14.20 -7.61 16.93
C PRO A 94 13.42 -8.42 15.93
N LYS A 95 13.30 -9.72 16.17
CA LYS A 95 12.50 -10.59 15.31
C LYS A 95 11.16 -9.90 15.09
N PRO A 96 10.76 -9.53 13.88
CA PRO A 96 9.36 -9.59 13.58
C PRO A 96 9.03 -11.07 13.88
N GLN A 97 8.16 -11.29 14.84
CA GLN A 97 7.76 -12.63 15.25
C GLN A 97 7.29 -13.36 14.00
N ALA A 98 8.18 -14.09 13.35
CA ALA A 98 7.85 -14.92 12.18
C ALA A 98 6.80 -15.98 12.57
N ALA A 99 6.82 -16.41 13.83
CA ALA A 99 5.75 -17.21 14.42
C ALA A 99 4.43 -16.42 14.56
N ALA A 100 4.48 -15.10 14.82
CA ALA A 100 3.28 -14.26 14.83
C ALA A 100 2.80 -13.90 13.42
N ALA A 101 3.70 -13.83 12.43
CA ALA A 101 3.31 -13.62 11.03
C ALA A 101 2.72 -14.89 10.39
N GLU A 102 3.25 -16.08 10.71
CA GLU A 102 2.62 -17.35 10.30
C GLU A 102 1.32 -17.63 11.08
N GLN A 103 1.27 -17.31 12.37
CA GLN A 103 0.03 -17.37 13.14
C GLN A 103 -0.95 -16.25 12.76
N ALA A 104 -0.49 -15.09 12.34
CA ALA A 104 -1.35 -14.03 11.82
C ALA A 104 -1.93 -14.35 10.42
N LEU A 105 -1.25 -15.17 9.61
CA LEU A 105 -1.79 -15.69 8.34
C LEU A 105 -2.77 -16.85 8.56
N VAL A 106 -2.69 -17.55 9.71
CA VAL A 106 -3.61 -18.65 10.08
C VAL A 106 -4.78 -18.12 10.93
N ASN A 107 -4.61 -17.00 11.59
CA ASN A 107 -5.65 -16.27 12.31
C ASN A 107 -5.99 -14.96 11.59
N ALA A 108 -6.49 -15.05 10.35
CA ALA A 108 -7.36 -14.01 9.86
C ALA A 108 -8.60 -14.07 10.76
N SER A 109 -8.57 -13.36 11.89
CA SER A 109 -9.74 -13.19 12.72
C SER A 109 -10.80 -12.50 11.86
N VAL A 110 -11.85 -13.22 11.57
CA VAL A 110 -13.05 -12.62 10.99
C VAL A 110 -13.51 -11.61 12.04
N TRP A 111 -13.42 -10.34 11.71
CA TRP A 111 -13.96 -9.30 12.58
C TRP A 111 -15.47 -9.36 12.49
N ASP A 112 -16.10 -9.42 13.62
CA ASP A 112 -17.51 -9.21 13.82
C ASP A 112 -17.72 -8.01 14.76
N ASP A 113 -18.96 -7.59 14.93
CA ASP A 113 -19.30 -6.46 15.79
C ASP A 113 -18.97 -6.70 17.27
N GLU A 114 -18.71 -7.95 17.66
CA GLU A 114 -18.34 -8.35 19.03
C GLU A 114 -16.83 -8.39 19.25
N THR A 115 -16.01 -8.32 18.18
CA THR A 115 -14.56 -8.38 18.29
C THR A 115 -14.03 -7.09 18.93
N PRO A 116 -13.36 -7.13 20.11
CA PRO A 116 -12.82 -5.93 20.75
C PRO A 116 -11.83 -5.19 19.84
N LEU A 117 -11.85 -3.85 19.92
CA LEU A 117 -10.88 -3.01 19.23
C LEU A 117 -9.48 -3.20 19.83
N GLY A 118 -8.48 -3.46 19.00
CA GLY A 118 -7.09 -3.55 19.45
C GLY A 118 -6.54 -2.18 19.89
N ASP A 119 -5.54 -2.17 20.78
CA ASP A 119 -4.93 -0.92 21.27
C ASP A 119 -4.31 -0.05 20.17
N ASP A 120 -3.89 -0.67 19.08
CA ASP A 120 -3.27 -0.03 17.91
C ASP A 120 -4.26 0.15 16.73
N GLU A 121 -5.55 -0.09 16.94
CA GLU A 121 -6.61 0.08 15.96
C GLU A 121 -7.47 1.32 16.26
N VAL A 122 -8.17 1.77 15.22
CA VAL A 122 -9.13 2.87 15.25
C VAL A 122 -10.32 2.51 14.39
N GLU A 123 -11.51 2.73 14.88
CA GLU A 123 -12.73 2.69 14.09
C GLU A 123 -12.97 4.03 13.40
N VAL A 124 -13.16 3.96 12.08
CA VAL A 124 -13.42 5.12 11.21
C VAL A 124 -14.85 5.00 10.70
N PRO A 125 -15.74 5.93 11.04
CA PRO A 125 -17.16 5.85 10.65
C PRO A 125 -17.34 6.16 9.16
N PHE A 126 -18.43 5.63 8.59
CA PHE A 126 -18.85 5.99 7.24
C PHE A 126 -19.75 7.22 7.24
N LEU A 127 -19.61 8.06 6.22
CA LEU A 127 -20.58 9.11 5.92
C LEU A 127 -21.69 8.54 5.05
N ARG A 128 -22.92 8.91 5.35
CA ARG A 128 -24.13 8.55 4.60
C ARG A 128 -24.98 9.78 4.31
N GLU A 129 -25.65 9.74 3.18
CA GLU A 129 -26.75 10.66 2.88
C GLU A 129 -28.01 10.19 3.60
N VAL A 130 -28.61 11.06 4.37
CA VAL A 130 -29.86 10.79 5.11
C VAL A 130 -30.91 11.78 4.68
N GLU A 131 -32.07 11.30 4.25
CA GLU A 131 -33.21 12.18 3.96
C GLU A 131 -33.75 12.80 5.24
N LEU A 132 -33.92 14.11 5.24
CA LEU A 132 -34.62 14.81 6.30
C LEU A 132 -36.11 14.47 6.22
N ALA A 133 -36.67 14.01 7.34
CA ALA A 133 -38.06 13.50 7.45
C ALA A 133 -39.09 14.38 6.78
N ALA A 134 -40.03 13.71 6.09
CA ALA A 134 -41.31 14.22 5.57
C ALA A 134 -41.26 15.35 4.52
N GLY A 135 -40.93 15.01 3.27
CA GLY A 135 -41.45 15.74 2.10
C GLY A 135 -40.61 16.89 1.57
N SER A 136 -39.45 17.20 2.10
CA SER A 136 -38.60 18.28 1.57
C SER A 136 -37.64 17.83 0.46
N GLY A 137 -37.41 16.50 0.29
CA GLY A 137 -36.41 15.97 -0.64
C GLY A 137 -34.98 16.41 -0.33
N ARG A 138 -34.73 17.00 0.84
CA ARG A 138 -33.40 17.43 1.28
C ARG A 138 -32.67 16.28 1.97
N THR A 139 -31.46 16.03 1.50
CA THR A 139 -30.52 15.11 2.15
C THR A 139 -29.51 15.87 3.00
N VAL A 140 -29.03 15.24 4.05
CA VAL A 140 -27.89 15.70 4.85
C VAL A 140 -26.87 14.59 4.98
N ILE A 141 -25.61 14.96 5.09
CA ILE A 141 -24.53 14.01 5.27
C ILE A 141 -24.30 13.82 6.77
N GLN A 142 -24.41 12.57 7.23
CA GLN A 142 -24.21 12.20 8.63
C GLN A 142 -23.24 11.02 8.75
N GLU A 143 -22.61 10.91 9.93
CA GLU A 143 -21.83 9.72 10.28
C GLU A 143 -22.78 8.56 10.59
N SER A 144 -22.45 7.37 10.05
CA SER A 144 -23.17 6.14 10.40
C SER A 144 -22.74 5.68 11.78
N SER A 145 -23.73 5.35 12.64
CA SER A 145 -23.45 4.71 13.93
C SER A 145 -22.98 3.26 13.80
N ASP A 146 -23.45 2.58 12.75
CA ASP A 146 -23.40 1.13 12.65
C ASP A 146 -22.32 0.66 11.66
N LEU A 147 -21.94 1.49 10.68
CA LEU A 147 -20.95 1.12 9.67
C LEU A 147 -19.63 1.81 9.95
N LYS A 148 -18.60 1.02 10.23
CA LYS A 148 -17.26 1.49 10.52
C LYS A 148 -16.24 0.62 9.82
N LEU A 149 -15.06 1.17 9.53
CA LEU A 149 -13.90 0.46 9.00
C LEU A 149 -12.76 0.58 10.01
N ARG A 150 -12.07 -0.52 10.30
CA ARG A 150 -10.93 -0.52 11.23
C ARG A 150 -9.64 -0.20 10.50
N PHE A 151 -8.87 0.72 11.04
CA PHE A 151 -7.52 1.08 10.57
C PHE A 151 -6.51 0.94 11.70
N GLY A 152 -5.31 0.47 11.37
CA GLY A 152 -4.20 0.55 12.30
C GLY A 152 -3.77 2.02 12.51
N ARG A 153 -3.54 2.43 13.78
CA ARG A 153 -3.05 3.78 14.13
C ARG A 153 -1.77 4.15 13.39
N GLN A 154 -0.90 3.17 13.10
CA GLN A 154 0.32 3.38 12.33
C GLN A 154 0.02 3.80 10.89
N THR A 155 -1.03 3.28 10.27
CA THR A 155 -1.45 3.65 8.90
C THR A 155 -1.89 5.12 8.87
N LEU A 156 -2.73 5.54 9.80
CA LEU A 156 -3.15 6.93 9.93
C LEU A 156 -1.96 7.87 10.14
N ARG A 157 -1.04 7.52 11.05
CA ARG A 157 0.18 8.31 11.31
C ARG A 157 1.07 8.46 10.10
N ARG A 158 1.27 7.40 9.30
CA ARG A 158 2.06 7.44 8.06
C ARG A 158 1.50 8.43 7.04
N HIS A 159 0.20 8.62 7.03
CA HIS A 159 -0.49 9.55 6.14
C HIS A 159 -0.77 10.90 6.79
N SER A 160 -0.28 11.13 8.02
CA SER A 160 -0.50 12.36 8.80
C SER A 160 -2.00 12.67 9.00
N VAL A 161 -2.82 11.63 9.15
CA VAL A 161 -4.25 11.74 9.40
C VAL A 161 -4.51 11.53 10.89
N GLN A 162 -5.26 12.45 11.51
CA GLN A 162 -5.73 12.30 12.87
C GLN A 162 -6.99 11.43 12.90
N ALA A 163 -7.09 10.54 13.88
CA ALA A 163 -8.15 9.54 13.93
C ALA A 163 -9.55 10.19 13.96
N GLU A 164 -9.70 11.28 14.71
CA GLU A 164 -10.94 12.06 14.84
C GLU A 164 -11.37 12.76 13.53
N ASN A 165 -10.44 12.93 12.59
CA ASN A 165 -10.72 13.54 11.29
C ASN A 165 -10.96 12.50 10.19
N ALA A 166 -10.70 11.22 10.47
CA ALA A 166 -10.87 10.16 9.48
C ALA A 166 -12.34 9.78 9.36
N VAL A 167 -12.83 9.71 8.12
CA VAL A 167 -14.15 9.16 7.79
C VAL A 167 -14.06 8.34 6.51
N CYS A 168 -14.99 7.42 6.30
CA CYS A 168 -15.09 6.61 5.09
C CYS A 168 -16.28 7.04 4.23
N VAL A 169 -16.15 6.87 2.91
CA VAL A 169 -17.18 7.17 1.92
C VAL A 169 -17.24 6.01 0.93
N VAL A 170 -18.44 5.55 0.61
CA VAL A 170 -18.67 4.60 -0.48
C VAL A 170 -18.91 5.38 -1.77
N ILE A 171 -18.21 4.99 -2.83
CA ILE A 171 -18.36 5.56 -4.17
C ILE A 171 -19.65 5.03 -4.79
N ASN A 172 -20.55 5.93 -5.13
CA ASN A 172 -21.78 5.61 -5.86
C ASN A 172 -21.71 6.13 -7.30
N GLY A 173 -22.14 5.30 -8.25
CA GLY A 173 -22.10 5.62 -9.67
C GLY A 173 -20.74 5.39 -10.31
N ASN A 174 -20.62 5.77 -11.59
CA ASN A 174 -19.47 5.50 -12.45
C ASN A 174 -18.56 6.70 -12.72
N SER A 175 -18.84 7.86 -12.11
CA SER A 175 -18.10 9.09 -12.41
C SER A 175 -16.61 9.02 -12.10
N MET A 176 -16.22 8.12 -11.21
CA MET A 176 -14.83 7.93 -10.79
C MET A 176 -14.18 6.67 -11.40
N GLU A 177 -14.86 6.00 -12.31
CA GLU A 177 -14.28 4.90 -13.10
C GLU A 177 -13.24 5.42 -14.11
N PRO A 178 -12.27 4.56 -14.49
CA PRO A 178 -12.03 3.20 -14.00
C PRO A 178 -11.24 3.11 -12.69
N ARG A 179 -10.83 4.23 -12.10
CA ARG A 179 -9.93 4.23 -10.92
C ARG A 179 -10.62 3.87 -9.62
N LEU A 180 -11.86 4.30 -9.46
CA LEU A 180 -12.70 4.00 -8.30
C LEU A 180 -14.06 3.53 -8.82
N PRO A 181 -14.25 2.23 -9.06
CA PRO A 181 -15.52 1.66 -9.48
C PRO A 181 -16.63 1.87 -8.45
N HIS A 182 -17.87 1.76 -8.89
CA HIS A 182 -19.04 1.74 -7.99
C HIS A 182 -18.84 0.72 -6.86
N GLY A 183 -19.18 1.09 -5.64
CA GLY A 183 -18.96 0.26 -4.43
C GLY A 183 -17.58 0.36 -3.81
N SER A 184 -16.60 1.04 -4.46
CA SER A 184 -15.31 1.31 -3.84
C SER A 184 -15.47 2.11 -2.55
N THR A 185 -14.61 1.85 -1.58
CA THR A 185 -14.54 2.63 -0.34
C THR A 185 -13.33 3.54 -0.36
N VAL A 186 -13.49 4.80 -0.02
CA VAL A 186 -12.38 5.74 0.20
C VAL A 186 -12.40 6.27 1.62
N SER A 187 -11.21 6.50 2.20
CA SER A 187 -11.08 7.20 3.48
C SER A 187 -10.63 8.64 3.25
N VAL A 188 -11.24 9.54 3.98
CA VAL A 188 -11.17 10.99 3.83
C VAL A 188 -10.65 11.62 5.12
N ASP A 189 -9.74 12.55 5.01
CA ASP A 189 -9.25 13.38 6.11
C ASP A 189 -10.00 14.72 6.13
N ARG A 190 -10.90 14.90 7.10
CA ARG A 190 -11.67 16.14 7.29
C ARG A 190 -10.82 17.32 7.74
N GLY A 191 -9.62 17.07 8.27
CA GLY A 191 -8.65 18.12 8.61
C GLY A 191 -7.95 18.71 7.38
N ALA A 192 -8.02 18.04 6.22
CA ALA A 192 -7.34 18.42 4.99
C ALA A 192 -8.31 19.01 3.95
N THR A 193 -8.84 20.19 4.20
CA THR A 193 -9.79 20.89 3.32
C THR A 193 -9.13 21.83 2.32
N ASN A 194 -7.84 22.17 2.50
CA ASN A 194 -7.10 22.99 1.55
C ASN A 194 -6.92 22.25 0.21
N ILE A 195 -7.32 22.88 -0.88
CA ILE A 195 -7.29 22.27 -2.21
C ILE A 195 -5.85 22.19 -2.72
N ILE A 196 -5.44 20.98 -3.05
CA ILE A 196 -4.25 20.67 -3.87
C ILE A 196 -4.78 20.20 -5.23
N ASP A 197 -4.49 20.96 -6.27
CA ASP A 197 -5.02 20.71 -7.60
C ASP A 197 -4.77 19.27 -8.09
N GLY A 198 -5.80 18.62 -8.59
CA GLY A 198 -5.74 17.25 -9.09
C GLY A 198 -5.84 16.16 -8.01
N LYS A 199 -5.95 16.51 -6.73
CA LYS A 199 -6.21 15.53 -5.68
C LYS A 199 -7.71 15.25 -5.54
N LEU A 200 -8.02 14.08 -4.96
CA LEU A 200 -9.39 13.64 -4.71
C LEU A 200 -9.91 14.21 -3.39
N TYR A 201 -11.14 14.65 -3.42
CA TYR A 201 -11.85 15.17 -2.26
C TYR A 201 -13.26 14.62 -2.19
N ALA A 202 -13.75 14.40 -0.97
CA ALA A 202 -15.17 14.25 -0.73
C ALA A 202 -15.79 15.63 -0.53
N LEU A 203 -16.98 15.81 -1.09
CA LEU A 203 -17.73 17.05 -1.12
C LEU A 203 -19.15 16.82 -0.61
N ASN A 204 -19.67 17.82 0.06
CA ASN A 204 -21.10 18.03 0.22
C ASN A 204 -21.57 18.98 -0.90
N HIS A 205 -22.48 18.55 -1.74
CA HIS A 205 -23.09 19.40 -2.77
C HIS A 205 -24.61 19.39 -2.57
N ALA A 206 -25.12 20.42 -1.92
CA ALA A 206 -26.54 20.54 -1.56
C ALA A 206 -27.10 19.28 -0.86
N GLY A 207 -26.34 18.70 0.08
CA GLY A 207 -26.68 17.48 0.80
C GLY A 207 -26.25 16.17 0.13
N GLN A 208 -25.79 16.19 -1.09
CA GLN A 208 -25.28 15.03 -1.80
C GLN A 208 -23.78 14.82 -1.52
N LEU A 209 -23.42 13.58 -1.25
CA LEU A 209 -22.03 13.17 -1.02
C LEU A 209 -21.36 12.81 -2.35
N ARG A 210 -20.39 13.60 -2.78
CA ARG A 210 -19.70 13.41 -4.05
C ARG A 210 -18.19 13.24 -3.83
N VAL A 211 -17.53 12.45 -4.67
CA VAL A 211 -16.07 12.37 -4.73
C VAL A 211 -15.60 12.80 -6.10
N LYS A 212 -14.69 13.80 -6.14
CA LYS A 212 -14.16 14.38 -7.39
C LYS A 212 -12.70 14.78 -7.24
N GLN A 213 -12.00 14.92 -8.35
CA GLN A 213 -10.74 15.69 -8.38
C GLN A 213 -11.06 17.16 -8.35
N LEU A 214 -10.37 17.91 -7.48
CA LEU A 214 -10.57 19.36 -7.38
C LEU A 214 -9.42 20.13 -8.03
N TYR A 215 -9.78 21.25 -8.63
CA TYR A 215 -8.85 22.24 -9.14
C TYR A 215 -9.38 23.64 -8.80
N ARG A 216 -8.49 24.50 -8.35
CA ARG A 216 -8.80 25.89 -8.08
C ARG A 216 -8.90 26.66 -9.40
N LEU A 217 -9.91 27.49 -9.54
CA LEU A 217 -10.08 28.42 -10.64
C LEU A 217 -9.77 29.86 -10.19
N PRO A 218 -9.37 30.74 -11.12
CA PRO A 218 -9.22 32.16 -10.82
C PRO A 218 -10.50 32.75 -10.18
N GLY A 219 -10.32 33.74 -9.30
CA GLY A 219 -11.46 34.37 -8.62
C GLY A 219 -12.10 33.54 -7.50
N GLY A 220 -11.41 32.49 -7.01
CA GLY A 220 -11.92 31.63 -5.93
C GLY A 220 -12.90 30.56 -6.40
N GLY A 221 -13.02 30.37 -7.70
CA GLY A 221 -13.87 29.31 -8.27
C GLY A 221 -13.27 27.91 -8.10
N LEU A 222 -14.07 26.91 -8.42
CA LEU A 222 -13.75 25.50 -8.22
C LEU A 222 -14.13 24.70 -9.47
N ARG A 223 -13.21 23.82 -9.93
CA ARG A 223 -13.50 22.80 -10.92
C ARG A 223 -13.61 21.45 -10.25
N LEU A 224 -14.70 20.75 -10.50
CA LEU A 224 -14.94 19.36 -10.13
C LEU A 224 -14.73 18.49 -11.36
N ARG A 225 -13.76 17.59 -11.29
CA ARG A 225 -13.40 16.68 -12.38
C ARG A 225 -13.65 15.23 -12.01
N SER A 226 -14.31 14.51 -12.91
CA SER A 226 -14.49 13.06 -12.88
C SER A 226 -13.30 12.34 -13.52
N PHE A 227 -13.04 11.08 -13.17
CA PHE A 227 -12.12 10.26 -13.95
C PHE A 227 -12.77 9.78 -15.25
N ASN A 228 -14.06 9.39 -15.19
CA ASN A 228 -14.87 9.07 -16.38
C ASN A 228 -15.32 10.36 -17.06
N ARG A 229 -14.41 10.96 -17.82
CA ARG A 229 -14.64 12.24 -18.50
C ARG A 229 -15.48 12.11 -19.77
N GLU A 230 -15.61 10.91 -20.29
CA GLU A 230 -16.41 10.64 -21.48
C GLU A 230 -17.91 10.82 -21.19
N GLU A 231 -18.34 10.37 -20.01
CA GLU A 231 -19.74 10.49 -19.58
C GLU A 231 -19.99 11.67 -18.63
N HIS A 232 -18.95 12.14 -17.94
CA HIS A 232 -19.04 13.18 -16.92
C HIS A 232 -18.04 14.31 -17.23
N ALA A 233 -18.51 15.35 -17.89
CA ALA A 233 -17.70 16.53 -18.18
C ALA A 233 -17.22 17.23 -16.89
N ASP A 234 -16.18 18.06 -17.03
CA ASP A 234 -15.72 18.93 -15.95
C ASP A 234 -16.86 19.93 -15.59
N GLU A 235 -17.06 20.14 -14.29
CA GLU A 235 -18.02 21.08 -13.74
C GLU A 235 -17.24 22.27 -13.16
N ASP A 236 -17.42 23.46 -13.71
CA ASP A 236 -16.77 24.69 -13.26
C ASP A 236 -17.78 25.56 -12.50
N TYR A 237 -17.38 25.99 -11.32
CA TYR A 237 -18.19 26.85 -10.45
C TYR A 237 -17.41 28.11 -10.10
N SER A 238 -18.01 29.28 -10.23
CA SER A 238 -17.51 30.52 -9.66
C SER A 238 -17.60 30.49 -8.14
N ALA A 239 -16.94 31.42 -7.46
CA ALA A 239 -17.04 31.52 -6.01
C ALA A 239 -18.47 31.74 -5.50
N GLU A 240 -19.26 32.49 -6.27
CA GLU A 240 -20.68 32.76 -5.95
C GLU A 240 -21.52 31.48 -6.11
N GLU A 241 -21.30 30.70 -7.18
CA GLU A 241 -21.97 29.44 -7.41
C GLU A 241 -21.60 28.38 -6.39
N VAL A 242 -20.34 28.32 -5.93
CA VAL A 242 -19.91 27.42 -4.85
C VAL A 242 -20.71 27.68 -3.57
N GLN A 243 -20.97 28.96 -3.24
CA GLN A 243 -21.79 29.31 -2.09
C GLN A 243 -23.27 29.06 -2.34
N GLY A 244 -23.78 29.49 -3.51
CA GLY A 244 -25.18 29.38 -3.86
C GLY A 244 -25.68 27.95 -4.00
N GLN A 245 -24.82 27.04 -4.43
CA GLN A 245 -25.11 25.60 -4.57
C GLN A 245 -24.68 24.76 -3.35
N GLU A 246 -24.33 25.43 -2.26
CA GLU A 246 -23.90 24.76 -1.01
C GLU A 246 -22.80 23.70 -1.25
N ILE A 247 -21.78 24.03 -2.06
CA ILE A 247 -20.66 23.13 -2.31
C ILE A 247 -19.63 23.29 -1.18
N GLY A 248 -19.58 22.30 -0.30
CA GLY A 248 -18.65 22.26 0.82
C GLY A 248 -17.61 21.14 0.68
N ILE A 249 -16.35 21.44 0.96
CA ILE A 249 -15.28 20.43 0.99
C ILE A 249 -15.33 19.70 2.33
N ILE A 250 -15.60 18.40 2.31
CA ILE A 250 -15.57 17.55 3.50
C ILE A 250 -14.12 17.24 3.87
N GLY A 251 -13.28 16.87 2.90
CA GLY A 251 -11.88 16.58 3.13
C GLY A 251 -11.21 15.87 1.98
N ARG A 252 -9.90 15.65 2.10
CA ARG A 252 -9.08 15.02 1.08
C ARG A 252 -9.05 13.51 1.25
N VAL A 253 -9.23 12.79 0.13
CA VAL A 253 -9.05 11.33 0.09
C VAL A 253 -7.57 10.99 0.24
N TRP A 254 -7.26 10.08 1.15
CA TRP A 254 -5.90 9.62 1.43
C TRP A 254 -5.72 8.11 1.25
N TRP A 255 -6.80 7.34 1.26
CA TRP A 255 -6.79 5.88 1.11
C TRP A 255 -8.02 5.41 0.33
N GLY A 256 -7.93 4.24 -0.30
CA GLY A 256 -9.05 3.62 -0.99
C GLY A 256 -8.90 2.12 -1.17
N ALA A 257 -10.02 1.42 -1.17
CA ALA A 257 -10.16 0.00 -1.48
C ALA A 257 -11.24 -0.22 -2.53
N MET A 258 -11.03 -1.18 -3.39
CA MET A 258 -11.98 -1.59 -4.41
C MET A 258 -12.06 -3.11 -4.48
N PHE A 259 -13.20 -3.63 -4.90
CA PHE A 259 -13.41 -5.04 -5.21
C PHE A 259 -13.36 -5.22 -6.72
N PHE A 260 -12.84 -6.37 -7.18
CA PHE A 260 -12.73 -6.72 -8.60
C PHE A 260 -13.66 -7.87 -8.92
#